data_9b9b5e9baecd49861b595d17f502c8cf
#
_entry.id   9b9b5e9baecd49861b595d17f502c8cf
#
_cell.length_a   1.000
_cell.length_b   1.000
_cell.length_c   1.000
_cell.angle_alpha   90.00
_cell.angle_beta   90.00
_cell.angle_gamma   90.00
#
_symmetry.space_group_name_H-M   'P 1'
#
loop_
_entity.id
_entity.type
_entity.pdbx_description
1 polymer ?
#
loop_
_entity_poly.entity_id
_entity_poly.type
_entity_poly.pdbx_seq_one_letter_code
_entity_poly.pdbx_strand_id
1 'polypeptide(L)'
;MKNKGFGLAIAFVLALCPMFLGNFFPIIGSSVFALILGIVLNELVDLPENSRPGLNWSGKKLLQYSIIFMGFSLPIATVASTGLSSLKISLPTITVAFLAAIIFGKVFHLKSHLRTLIGFGTAICGGSAIAAAAPIIEADEEEIALSMSTIFFFNILAVFIFPVLGHIWHMSNFQFGLWSGTAINDTSSVVAAAFSYSKAAGEMATIVKLTRALMIVPVCLGLIGLKWYRSKQQGRNKGMLKKIIPWFIIWFIVASILSSIGLVPKVVLPYLKDLSHLFMAMALVGIGSKVSWKQFRAAGAAPLLVGLIAWFCVAGSSLILQMLFY
;
A
#
# COMPACT_ATOMS: atom_id res chain seq x y z
N MET A 1 2.99 -22.69 18.28
CA MET A 1 2.55 -22.12 16.96
C MET A 1 1.04 -21.90 17.04
N LYS A 2 0.58 -20.64 17.09
CA LYS A 2 -0.87 -20.35 17.09
C LYS A 2 -1.48 -20.87 15.79
N ASN A 3 -2.53 -21.67 15.91
CA ASN A 3 -3.18 -22.30 14.77
C ASN A 3 -3.78 -21.21 13.86
N LYS A 4 -3.24 -21.04 12.65
CA LYS A 4 -3.68 -20.02 11.69
C LYS A 4 -4.88 -20.48 10.85
N GLY A 5 -5.18 -21.79 10.90
CA GLY A 5 -6.15 -22.42 10.01
C GLY A 5 -7.55 -21.81 10.10
N PHE A 6 -8.03 -21.58 11.32
CA PHE A 6 -9.37 -21.04 11.53
C PHE A 6 -9.55 -19.63 10.92
N GLY A 7 -8.62 -18.72 11.17
CA GLY A 7 -8.68 -17.37 10.58
C GLY A 7 -8.50 -17.38 9.06
N LEU A 8 -7.72 -18.31 8.50
CA LEU A 8 -7.60 -18.47 7.05
C LEU A 8 -8.88 -19.02 6.43
N ALA A 9 -9.55 -19.95 7.11
CA ALA A 9 -10.84 -20.48 6.66
C ALA A 9 -11.91 -19.36 6.62
N ILE A 10 -11.96 -18.51 7.65
CA ILE A 10 -12.84 -17.31 7.64
C ILE A 10 -12.50 -16.41 6.47
N ALA A 11 -11.23 -16.07 6.25
CA ALA A 11 -10.82 -15.23 5.13
C ALA A 11 -11.20 -15.84 3.77
N PHE A 12 -11.08 -17.14 3.61
CA PHE A 12 -11.45 -17.85 2.39
C PHE A 12 -12.96 -17.81 2.14
N VAL A 13 -13.76 -18.21 3.12
CA VAL A 13 -15.24 -18.21 2.99
C VAL A 13 -15.76 -16.80 2.69
N LEU A 14 -15.27 -15.81 3.42
CA LEU A 14 -15.68 -14.42 3.20
C LEU A 14 -15.16 -13.85 1.86
N ALA A 15 -14.06 -14.34 1.32
CA ALA A 15 -13.54 -13.90 0.03
C ALA A 15 -14.39 -14.39 -1.15
N LEU A 16 -15.12 -15.49 -1.02
CA LEU A 16 -16.01 -15.99 -2.07
C LEU A 16 -17.20 -15.06 -2.33
N CYS A 17 -17.75 -14.45 -1.29
CA CYS A 17 -18.88 -13.53 -1.39
C CYS A 17 -18.55 -12.27 -2.24
N PRO A 18 -17.45 -11.52 -2.00
CA PRO A 18 -17.03 -10.39 -2.83
C PRO A 18 -16.71 -10.76 -4.27
N MET A 19 -16.14 -11.94 -4.50
CA MET A 19 -15.87 -12.42 -5.86
C MET A 19 -17.17 -12.60 -6.66
N PHE A 20 -18.24 -13.03 -5.99
CA PHE A 20 -19.56 -13.14 -6.59
C PHE A 20 -20.24 -11.76 -6.74
N LEU A 21 -20.28 -10.96 -5.67
CA LEU A 21 -20.92 -9.64 -5.65
C LEU A 21 -20.26 -8.63 -6.60
N GLY A 22 -18.96 -8.71 -6.82
CA GLY A 22 -18.24 -7.83 -7.74
C GLY A 22 -18.72 -7.91 -9.18
N ASN A 23 -19.32 -9.04 -9.58
CA ASN A 23 -19.92 -9.20 -10.90
C ASN A 23 -21.24 -8.43 -11.04
N PHE A 24 -21.98 -8.23 -9.94
CA PHE A 24 -23.25 -7.49 -9.94
C PHE A 24 -23.08 -5.99 -9.74
N PHE A 25 -22.03 -5.57 -9.05
CA PHE A 25 -21.75 -4.17 -8.75
C PHE A 25 -20.34 -3.76 -9.23
N PRO A 26 -20.13 -3.64 -10.55
CA PRO A 26 -18.82 -3.37 -11.12
C PRO A 26 -18.22 -2.02 -10.68
N ILE A 27 -19.06 -1.04 -10.32
CA ILE A 27 -18.60 0.29 -9.85
C ILE A 27 -17.88 0.20 -8.51
N ILE A 28 -18.28 -0.71 -7.62
CA ILE A 28 -17.68 -0.87 -6.28
C ILE A 28 -16.52 -1.86 -6.33
N GLY A 29 -16.60 -2.86 -7.22
CA GLY A 29 -15.60 -3.90 -7.41
C GLY A 29 -15.46 -4.88 -6.25
N SER A 30 -15.00 -6.09 -6.56
CA SER A 30 -14.82 -7.18 -5.56
C SER A 30 -13.83 -6.82 -4.44
N SER A 31 -12.84 -6.00 -4.74
CA SER A 31 -11.80 -5.60 -3.79
C SER A 31 -12.33 -4.74 -2.63
N VAL A 32 -13.22 -3.78 -2.93
CA VAL A 32 -13.84 -2.94 -1.91
C VAL A 32 -14.82 -3.74 -1.08
N PHE A 33 -15.62 -4.62 -1.70
CA PHE A 33 -16.52 -5.50 -0.96
C PHE A 33 -15.76 -6.41 0.02
N ALA A 34 -14.61 -6.96 -0.37
CA ALA A 34 -13.78 -7.77 0.50
C ALA A 34 -13.28 -6.98 1.73
N LEU A 35 -12.86 -5.73 1.50
CA LEU A 35 -12.42 -4.84 2.59
C LEU A 35 -13.59 -4.49 3.52
N ILE A 36 -14.76 -4.12 2.98
CA ILE A 36 -15.97 -3.79 3.77
C ILE A 36 -16.37 -4.98 4.62
N LEU A 37 -16.45 -6.19 4.04
CA LEU A 37 -16.80 -7.39 4.81
C LEU A 37 -15.82 -7.65 5.95
N GLY A 38 -14.53 -7.40 5.73
CA GLY A 38 -13.54 -7.49 6.81
C GLY A 38 -13.78 -6.47 7.93
N ILE A 39 -14.14 -5.22 7.59
CA ILE A 39 -14.45 -4.16 8.55
C ILE A 39 -15.73 -4.52 9.34
N VAL A 40 -16.79 -4.89 8.64
CA VAL A 40 -18.06 -5.29 9.23
C VAL A 40 -17.90 -6.48 10.17
N LEU A 41 -17.10 -7.47 9.75
CA LEU A 41 -16.77 -8.63 10.57
C LEU A 41 -16.11 -8.22 11.90
N ASN A 42 -15.17 -7.27 11.86
CA ASN A 42 -14.46 -6.83 13.06
C ASN A 42 -15.31 -5.98 14.01
N GLU A 43 -16.27 -5.23 13.48
CA GLU A 43 -17.13 -4.32 14.28
C GLU A 43 -18.39 -5.01 14.80
N LEU A 44 -18.97 -5.96 14.04
CA LEU A 44 -20.24 -6.60 14.38
C LEU A 44 -20.10 -7.98 15.03
N VAL A 45 -18.96 -8.64 14.85
CA VAL A 45 -18.74 -10.00 15.36
C VAL A 45 -17.54 -9.98 16.30
N ASP A 46 -17.76 -10.40 17.55
CA ASP A 46 -16.66 -10.66 18.47
C ASP A 46 -15.85 -11.86 17.99
N LEU A 47 -14.84 -11.56 17.18
CA LEU A 47 -13.99 -12.58 16.60
C LEU A 47 -13.22 -13.34 17.68
N PRO A 48 -13.29 -14.66 17.72
CA PRO A 48 -12.50 -15.47 18.64
C PRO A 48 -11.02 -15.12 18.50
N GLU A 49 -10.30 -15.00 19.59
CA GLU A 49 -8.86 -14.69 19.59
C GLU A 49 -8.04 -15.63 18.71
N ASN A 50 -8.48 -16.87 18.55
CA ASN A 50 -7.86 -17.88 17.70
C ASN A 50 -7.96 -17.55 16.19
N SER A 51 -8.89 -16.71 15.75
CA SER A 51 -9.04 -16.31 14.34
C SER A 51 -8.06 -15.18 13.95
N ARG A 52 -7.73 -14.29 14.88
CA ARG A 52 -6.88 -13.11 14.64
C ARG A 52 -5.51 -13.43 14.02
N PRO A 53 -4.76 -14.48 14.45
CA PRO A 53 -3.48 -14.81 13.83
C PRO A 53 -3.60 -15.21 12.36
N GLY A 54 -4.67 -15.92 11.97
CA GLY A 54 -4.94 -16.32 10.59
C GLY A 54 -5.32 -15.14 9.70
N LEU A 55 -6.25 -14.28 10.15
CA LEU A 55 -6.66 -13.06 9.47
C LEU A 55 -5.49 -12.08 9.30
N ASN A 56 -4.66 -11.93 10.33
CA ASN A 56 -3.45 -11.11 10.26
C ASN A 56 -2.44 -11.64 9.25
N TRP A 57 -2.25 -12.94 9.18
CA TRP A 57 -1.38 -13.59 8.22
C TRP A 57 -1.94 -13.45 6.80
N SER A 58 -3.25 -13.63 6.62
CA SER A 58 -3.95 -13.40 5.35
C SER A 58 -3.69 -11.98 4.84
N GLY A 59 -4.00 -10.95 5.61
CA GLY A 59 -3.83 -9.56 5.23
C GLY A 59 -2.39 -9.16 4.88
N LYS A 60 -1.38 -9.87 5.40
CA LYS A 60 0.02 -9.56 5.12
C LYS A 60 0.64 -10.47 4.06
N LYS A 61 0.48 -11.78 4.21
CA LYS A 61 1.19 -12.76 3.37
C LYS A 61 0.44 -13.10 2.09
N LEU A 62 -0.88 -13.27 2.15
CA LEU A 62 -1.63 -13.54 0.93
C LEU A 62 -1.63 -12.35 -0.03
N LEU A 63 -1.62 -11.10 0.48
CA LEU A 63 -1.42 -9.94 -0.39
C LEU A 63 -0.08 -10.01 -1.12
N GLN A 64 1.00 -10.36 -0.41
CA GLN A 64 2.33 -10.49 -1.02
C GLN A 64 2.34 -11.58 -2.09
N TYR A 65 1.73 -12.74 -1.81
CA TYR A 65 1.61 -13.82 -2.79
C TYR A 65 0.71 -13.46 -3.97
N SER A 66 -0.41 -12.77 -3.75
CA SER A 66 -1.27 -12.30 -4.86
C SER A 66 -0.50 -11.41 -5.83
N ILE A 67 0.32 -10.50 -5.32
CA ILE A 67 1.17 -9.63 -6.14
C ILE A 67 2.21 -10.46 -6.92
N ILE A 68 2.85 -11.45 -6.29
CA ILE A 68 3.80 -12.34 -6.98
C ILE A 68 3.09 -13.09 -8.14
N PHE A 69 1.92 -13.69 -7.87
CA PHE A 69 1.16 -14.40 -8.90
C PHE A 69 0.68 -13.47 -10.01
N MET A 70 0.33 -12.22 -9.71
CA MET A 70 0.00 -11.22 -10.72
C MET A 70 1.19 -10.95 -11.65
N GLY A 71 2.43 -11.04 -11.16
CA GLY A 71 3.63 -10.90 -11.97
C GLY A 71 3.68 -11.84 -13.17
N PHE A 72 3.12 -13.06 -13.07
CA PHE A 72 3.02 -14.00 -14.19
C PHE A 72 2.07 -13.52 -15.31
N SER A 73 1.17 -12.61 -15.02
CA SER A 73 0.23 -12.06 -15.99
C SER A 73 0.73 -10.79 -16.69
N LEU A 74 1.88 -10.25 -16.27
CA LEU A 74 2.41 -8.96 -16.72
C LEU A 74 3.76 -9.14 -17.42
N PRO A 75 3.88 -8.78 -18.72
CA PRO A 75 5.16 -8.82 -19.43
C PRO A 75 6.20 -7.92 -18.79
N ILE A 76 7.44 -8.39 -18.66
CA ILE A 76 8.53 -7.62 -18.02
C ILE A 76 8.79 -6.29 -18.73
N ALA A 77 8.62 -6.22 -20.03
CA ALA A 77 8.72 -4.98 -20.79
C ALA A 77 7.70 -3.94 -20.33
N THR A 78 6.43 -4.35 -20.11
CA THR A 78 5.38 -3.49 -19.57
C THR A 78 5.70 -3.05 -18.14
N VAL A 79 6.18 -3.96 -17.29
CA VAL A 79 6.59 -3.64 -15.92
C VAL A 79 7.72 -2.61 -15.91
N ALA A 80 8.74 -2.80 -16.75
CA ALA A 80 9.88 -1.88 -16.84
C ALA A 80 9.46 -0.51 -17.40
N SER A 81 8.72 -0.46 -18.51
CA SER A 81 8.30 0.79 -19.14
C SER A 81 7.37 1.61 -18.24
N THR A 82 6.36 0.96 -17.65
CA THR A 82 5.44 1.60 -16.70
C THR A 82 6.15 2.05 -15.44
N GLY A 83 7.04 1.22 -14.90
CA GLY A 83 7.83 1.55 -13.72
C GLY A 83 8.71 2.78 -13.96
N LEU A 84 9.49 2.78 -15.03
CA LEU A 84 10.38 3.90 -15.38
C LEU A 84 9.61 5.19 -15.69
N SER A 85 8.53 5.09 -16.48
CA SER A 85 7.70 6.27 -16.80
C SER A 85 7.04 6.86 -15.55
N SER A 86 6.60 6.02 -14.61
CA SER A 86 5.99 6.48 -13.35
C SER A 86 6.94 7.23 -12.44
N LEU A 87 8.28 7.07 -12.59
CA LEU A 87 9.27 7.78 -11.79
C LEU A 87 9.20 9.30 -11.99
N LYS A 88 8.81 9.77 -13.20
CA LYS A 88 8.62 11.20 -13.49
C LYS A 88 7.60 11.86 -12.56
N ILE A 89 6.59 11.10 -12.12
CA ILE A 89 5.57 11.56 -11.16
C ILE A 89 5.93 11.14 -9.74
N SER A 90 6.41 9.91 -9.55
CA SER A 90 6.69 9.37 -8.22
C SER A 90 7.77 10.16 -7.47
N LEU A 91 8.86 10.57 -8.12
CA LEU A 91 9.94 11.30 -7.46
C LEU A 91 9.51 12.69 -6.98
N PRO A 92 8.87 13.53 -7.81
CA PRO A 92 8.35 14.82 -7.32
C PRO A 92 7.29 14.67 -6.24
N THR A 93 6.36 13.69 -6.36
CA THR A 93 5.32 13.48 -5.34
C THR A 93 5.88 12.95 -4.02
N ILE A 94 6.96 12.16 -4.02
CA ILE A 94 7.71 11.78 -2.81
C ILE A 94 8.27 13.04 -2.14
N THR A 95 8.88 13.93 -2.91
CA THR A 95 9.43 15.19 -2.39
C THR A 95 8.34 16.07 -1.80
N VAL A 96 7.21 16.22 -2.50
CA VAL A 96 6.03 16.98 -2.01
C VAL A 96 5.51 16.40 -0.70
N ALA A 97 5.42 15.07 -0.59
CA ALA A 97 4.96 14.41 0.64
C ALA A 97 5.84 14.74 1.85
N PHE A 98 7.17 14.66 1.68
CA PHE A 98 8.11 15.00 2.75
C PHE A 98 8.05 16.49 3.10
N LEU A 99 8.03 17.38 2.11
CA LEU A 99 7.94 18.83 2.35
C LEU A 99 6.63 19.16 3.07
N ALA A 100 5.50 18.65 2.61
CA ALA A 100 4.21 18.90 3.26
C ALA A 100 4.21 18.39 4.72
N ALA A 101 4.64 17.15 4.96
CA ALA A 101 4.67 16.59 6.31
C ALA A 101 5.61 17.37 7.24
N ILE A 102 6.77 17.81 6.76
CA ILE A 102 7.75 18.57 7.56
C ILE A 102 7.25 19.99 7.83
N ILE A 103 6.77 20.70 6.80
CA ILE A 103 6.31 22.09 6.92
C ILE A 103 5.08 22.16 7.83
N PHE A 104 4.03 21.44 7.49
CA PHE A 104 2.79 21.46 8.26
C PHE A 104 2.93 20.76 9.61
N GLY A 105 3.79 19.73 9.72
CA GLY A 105 4.13 19.14 11.02
C GLY A 105 4.82 20.15 11.95
N LYS A 106 5.60 21.11 11.42
CA LYS A 106 6.14 22.23 12.22
C LYS A 106 5.04 23.21 12.61
N VAL A 107 4.18 23.59 11.68
CA VAL A 107 3.05 24.54 11.91
C VAL A 107 2.12 24.02 13.00
N PHE A 108 1.81 22.70 12.97
CA PHE A 108 0.96 22.05 13.99
C PHE A 108 1.73 21.51 15.20
N HIS A 109 3.00 21.93 15.38
CA HIS A 109 3.85 21.61 16.53
C HIS A 109 4.05 20.13 16.80
N LEU A 110 4.02 19.28 15.76
CA LEU A 110 4.32 17.85 15.91
C LEU A 110 5.79 17.61 16.27
N LYS A 111 6.05 16.60 17.09
CA LYS A 111 7.41 16.11 17.38
C LYS A 111 8.16 15.79 16.08
N SER A 112 9.48 15.97 16.09
CA SER A 112 10.31 15.82 14.89
C SER A 112 10.21 14.43 14.26
N HIS A 113 10.21 13.38 15.08
CA HIS A 113 10.11 12.01 14.60
C HIS A 113 8.74 11.72 14.02
N LEU A 114 7.65 12.14 14.70
CA LEU A 114 6.28 11.91 14.24
C LEU A 114 6.02 12.52 12.85
N ARG A 115 6.39 13.80 12.63
CA ARG A 115 6.24 14.43 11.31
C ARG A 115 7.09 13.75 10.23
N THR A 116 8.30 13.28 10.59
CA THR A 116 9.16 12.53 9.68
C THR A 116 8.51 11.19 9.31
N LEU A 117 7.96 10.45 10.28
CA LEU A 117 7.28 9.18 10.04
C LEU A 117 6.01 9.35 9.19
N ILE A 118 5.20 10.41 9.42
CA ILE A 118 4.05 10.74 8.56
C ILE A 118 4.54 11.02 7.13
N GLY A 119 5.65 11.73 6.98
CA GLY A 119 6.30 11.98 5.69
C GLY A 119 6.70 10.68 4.99
N PHE A 120 7.38 9.76 5.67
CA PHE A 120 7.76 8.44 5.13
C PHE A 120 6.53 7.61 4.74
N GLY A 121 5.52 7.57 5.60
CA GLY A 121 4.28 6.85 5.35
C GLY A 121 3.54 7.38 4.12
N THR A 122 3.42 8.70 3.98
CA THR A 122 2.75 9.33 2.83
C THR A 122 3.60 9.25 1.56
N ALA A 123 4.92 9.41 1.68
CA ALA A 123 5.83 9.47 0.53
C ALA A 123 6.02 8.13 -0.16
N ILE A 124 6.05 7.00 0.53
CA ILE A 124 6.56 5.75 -0.05
C ILE A 124 5.48 4.66 -0.08
N CYS A 125 5.33 3.90 1.03
CA CYS A 125 4.45 2.73 1.07
C CYS A 125 3.74 2.54 2.41
N GLY A 126 3.34 3.63 3.05
CA GLY A 126 2.55 3.57 4.29
C GLY A 126 3.33 3.01 5.47
N GLY A 127 2.71 2.07 6.17
CA GLY A 127 3.25 1.47 7.39
C GLY A 127 4.61 0.78 7.23
N SER A 128 4.92 0.23 6.04
CA SER A 128 6.23 -0.41 5.78
C SER A 128 7.36 0.62 5.79
N ALA A 129 7.12 1.82 5.25
CA ALA A 129 8.08 2.90 5.26
C ALA A 129 8.29 3.47 6.67
N ILE A 130 7.20 3.60 7.45
CA ILE A 130 7.26 3.98 8.86
C ILE A 130 8.10 2.98 9.66
N ALA A 131 7.81 1.67 9.52
CA ALA A 131 8.54 0.61 10.21
C ALA A 131 10.04 0.54 9.85
N ALA A 132 10.41 0.93 8.63
CA ALA A 132 11.81 0.99 8.20
C ALA A 132 12.52 2.25 8.72
N ALA A 133 11.84 3.40 8.73
CA ALA A 133 12.41 4.67 9.15
C ALA A 133 12.50 4.81 10.68
N ALA A 134 11.53 4.28 11.44
CA ALA A 134 11.42 4.42 12.87
C ALA A 134 12.71 4.05 13.63
N PRO A 135 13.34 2.87 13.41
CA PRO A 135 14.58 2.53 14.10
C PRO A 135 15.78 3.37 13.65
N ILE A 136 15.75 3.95 12.43
CA ILE A 136 16.81 4.82 11.94
C ILE A 136 16.80 6.15 12.68
N ILE A 137 15.60 6.71 12.93
CA ILE A 137 15.46 8.00 13.63
C ILE A 137 15.25 7.84 15.15
N GLU A 138 15.22 6.59 15.64
CA GLU A 138 15.01 6.27 17.07
C GLU A 138 13.66 6.82 17.59
N ALA A 139 12.61 6.69 16.77
CA ALA A 139 11.26 7.09 17.15
C ALA A 139 10.71 6.19 18.26
N ASP A 140 9.96 6.78 19.18
CA ASP A 140 9.29 6.05 20.25
C ASP A 140 8.05 5.27 19.75
N GLU A 141 7.54 4.35 20.58
CA GLU A 141 6.39 3.50 20.20
C GLU A 141 5.11 4.32 20.00
N GLU A 142 4.94 5.42 20.73
CA GLU A 142 3.79 6.31 20.60
C GLU A 142 3.84 7.03 19.23
N GLU A 143 4.97 7.60 18.85
CA GLU A 143 5.17 8.26 17.56
C GLU A 143 4.94 7.29 16.38
N ILE A 144 5.41 6.04 16.51
CA ILE A 144 5.16 4.97 15.51
C ILE A 144 3.66 4.67 15.43
N ALA A 145 2.99 4.47 16.57
CA ALA A 145 1.58 4.13 16.60
C ALA A 145 0.70 5.25 16.01
N LEU A 146 0.96 6.51 16.39
CA LEU A 146 0.24 7.68 15.90
C LEU A 146 0.43 7.88 14.38
N SER A 147 1.68 7.76 13.90
CA SER A 147 1.96 7.86 12.46
C SER A 147 1.28 6.76 11.65
N MET A 148 1.35 5.51 12.15
CA MET A 148 0.67 4.37 11.51
C MET A 148 -0.85 4.58 11.45
N SER A 149 -1.47 4.96 12.56
CA SER A 149 -2.92 5.20 12.64
C SER A 149 -3.36 6.30 11.68
N THR A 150 -2.59 7.40 11.60
CA THR A 150 -2.84 8.50 10.66
C THR A 150 -2.82 8.01 9.20
N ILE A 151 -1.78 7.30 8.81
CA ILE A 151 -1.63 6.81 7.44
C ILE A 151 -2.69 5.76 7.10
N PHE A 152 -3.00 4.84 8.02
CA PHE A 152 -4.06 3.85 7.79
C PHE A 152 -5.44 4.48 7.61
N PHE A 153 -5.76 5.54 8.37
CA PHE A 153 -7.02 6.27 8.20
C PHE A 153 -7.21 6.78 6.78
N PHE A 154 -6.20 7.49 6.23
CA PHE A 154 -6.28 8.01 4.86
C PHE A 154 -6.24 6.92 3.80
N ASN A 155 -5.57 5.81 4.07
CA ASN A 155 -5.59 4.65 3.17
C ASN A 155 -6.99 4.06 3.02
N ILE A 156 -7.72 3.94 4.13
CA ILE A 156 -9.10 3.45 4.08
C ILE A 156 -10.00 4.43 3.34
N LEU A 157 -9.92 5.73 3.65
CA LEU A 157 -10.66 6.75 2.93
C LEU A 157 -10.36 6.72 1.42
N ALA A 158 -9.10 6.55 1.04
CA ALA A 158 -8.68 6.49 -0.35
C ALA A 158 -9.34 5.35 -1.12
N VAL A 159 -9.55 4.18 -0.49
CA VAL A 159 -10.19 3.04 -1.16
C VAL A 159 -11.60 3.37 -1.63
N PHE A 160 -12.31 4.21 -0.90
CA PHE A 160 -13.67 4.61 -1.25
C PHE A 160 -13.72 5.87 -2.12
N ILE A 161 -12.91 6.88 -1.80
CA ILE A 161 -12.97 8.19 -2.44
C ILE A 161 -12.36 8.17 -3.85
N PHE A 162 -11.21 7.52 -4.04
CA PHE A 162 -10.50 7.56 -5.33
C PHE A 162 -11.29 6.96 -6.49
N PRO A 163 -11.90 5.76 -6.38
CA PRO A 163 -12.69 5.20 -7.49
C PRO A 163 -13.87 6.09 -7.87
N VAL A 164 -14.54 6.67 -6.88
CA VAL A 164 -15.66 7.60 -7.11
C VAL A 164 -15.19 8.84 -7.86
N LEU A 165 -14.10 9.47 -7.42
CA LEU A 165 -13.53 10.63 -8.11
C LEU A 165 -13.05 10.28 -9.51
N GLY A 166 -12.42 9.10 -9.68
CA GLY A 166 -11.97 8.62 -10.98
C GLY A 166 -13.12 8.49 -11.98
N HIS A 167 -14.27 7.97 -11.55
CA HIS A 167 -15.48 7.88 -12.37
C HIS A 167 -16.10 9.24 -12.65
N ILE A 168 -16.21 10.14 -11.66
CA ILE A 168 -16.73 11.50 -11.83
C ILE A 168 -15.88 12.29 -12.84
N TRP A 169 -14.56 12.14 -12.81
CA TRP A 169 -13.64 12.83 -13.71
C TRP A 169 -13.39 12.08 -15.02
N HIS A 170 -14.12 10.97 -15.27
CA HIS A 170 -13.99 10.15 -16.47
C HIS A 170 -12.55 9.76 -16.81
N MET A 171 -11.74 9.43 -15.78
CA MET A 171 -10.34 9.09 -15.96
C MET A 171 -10.18 7.81 -16.79
N SER A 172 -9.22 7.79 -17.71
CA SER A 172 -8.81 6.55 -18.38
C SER A 172 -8.17 5.57 -17.40
N ASN A 173 -8.13 4.28 -17.75
CA ASN A 173 -7.46 3.26 -16.93
C ASN A 173 -6.00 3.62 -16.62
N PHE A 174 -5.31 4.22 -17.60
CA PHE A 174 -3.94 4.70 -17.45
C PHE A 174 -3.84 5.82 -16.42
N GLN A 175 -4.67 6.86 -16.56
CA GLN A 175 -4.68 8.02 -15.66
C GLN A 175 -5.02 7.60 -14.23
N PHE A 176 -6.08 6.80 -14.07
CA PHE A 176 -6.48 6.34 -12.74
C PHE A 176 -5.44 5.42 -12.11
N GLY A 177 -4.86 4.49 -12.88
CA GLY A 177 -3.81 3.59 -12.40
C GLY A 177 -2.57 4.35 -11.94
N LEU A 178 -2.14 5.34 -12.70
CA LEU A 178 -0.99 6.18 -12.37
C LEU A 178 -1.28 7.06 -11.14
N TRP A 179 -2.46 7.69 -11.07
CA TRP A 179 -2.89 8.53 -9.95
C TRP A 179 -3.02 7.73 -8.66
N SER A 180 -3.78 6.64 -8.67
CA SER A 180 -3.97 5.79 -7.48
C SER A 180 -2.66 5.16 -7.01
N GLY A 181 -1.80 4.70 -7.93
CA GLY A 181 -0.49 4.15 -7.60
C GLY A 181 0.48 5.16 -6.95
N THR A 182 0.38 6.44 -7.32
CA THR A 182 1.23 7.51 -6.78
C THR A 182 0.62 8.22 -5.58
N ALA A 183 -0.70 8.33 -5.47
CA ALA A 183 -1.37 9.16 -4.46
C ALA A 183 -1.88 8.39 -3.24
N ILE A 184 -2.21 7.10 -3.37
CA ILE A 184 -2.59 6.26 -2.24
C ILE A 184 -1.32 5.70 -1.59
N ASN A 185 -1.23 5.76 -0.25
CA ASN A 185 0.04 5.50 0.42
C ASN A 185 0.37 4.01 0.54
N ASP A 186 -0.57 3.15 0.88
CA ASP A 186 -0.33 1.72 1.10
C ASP A 186 -0.65 0.86 -0.11
N THR A 187 0.14 -0.21 -0.33
CA THR A 187 -0.02 -1.11 -1.48
C THR A 187 -1.38 -1.82 -1.48
N SER A 188 -1.88 -2.25 -0.31
CA SER A 188 -3.17 -2.94 -0.22
C SER A 188 -4.34 -2.03 -0.60
N SER A 189 -4.27 -0.77 -0.18
CA SER A 189 -5.29 0.24 -0.50
C SER A 189 -5.23 0.66 -1.97
N VAL A 190 -4.01 0.76 -2.56
CA VAL A 190 -3.85 0.95 -4.00
C VAL A 190 -4.52 -0.17 -4.77
N VAL A 191 -4.22 -1.40 -4.42
CA VAL A 191 -4.79 -2.59 -5.05
C VAL A 191 -6.32 -2.60 -4.91
N ALA A 192 -6.84 -2.37 -3.71
CA ALA A 192 -8.27 -2.30 -3.46
C ALA A 192 -8.97 -1.24 -4.32
N ALA A 193 -8.48 0.00 -4.30
CA ALA A 193 -9.04 1.11 -5.05
C ALA A 193 -8.92 0.91 -6.57
N ALA A 194 -7.75 0.50 -7.05
CA ALA A 194 -7.48 0.45 -8.47
C ALA A 194 -8.16 -0.73 -9.17
N PHE A 195 -8.23 -1.90 -8.52
CA PHE A 195 -8.98 -3.04 -9.05
C PHE A 195 -10.50 -2.88 -8.94
N SER A 196 -11.01 -2.03 -8.03
CA SER A 196 -12.42 -1.66 -8.04
C SER A 196 -12.78 -0.75 -9.21
N TYR A 197 -11.84 0.08 -9.67
CA TYR A 197 -12.04 0.92 -10.85
C TYR A 197 -12.03 0.11 -12.14
N SER A 198 -10.95 -0.62 -12.39
CA SER A 198 -10.83 -1.59 -13.47
C SER A 198 -9.63 -2.50 -13.28
N LYS A 199 -9.65 -3.66 -13.96
CA LYS A 199 -8.51 -4.58 -13.96
C LYS A 199 -7.24 -3.93 -14.50
N ALA A 200 -7.32 -3.22 -15.62
CA ALA A 200 -6.18 -2.56 -16.26
C ALA A 200 -5.59 -1.46 -15.37
N ALA A 201 -6.44 -0.66 -14.70
CA ALA A 201 -6.01 0.31 -13.72
C ALA A 201 -5.34 -0.35 -12.51
N GLY A 202 -5.87 -1.48 -12.03
CA GLY A 202 -5.29 -2.25 -10.93
C GLY A 202 -3.90 -2.79 -11.22
N GLU A 203 -3.70 -3.40 -12.40
CA GLU A 203 -2.41 -3.91 -12.86
C GLU A 203 -1.39 -2.78 -12.96
N MET A 204 -1.76 -1.66 -13.59
CA MET A 204 -0.92 -0.48 -13.72
C MET A 204 -0.58 0.15 -12.37
N ALA A 205 -1.58 0.43 -11.55
CA ALA A 205 -1.38 1.03 -10.23
C ALA A 205 -0.44 0.20 -9.34
N THR A 206 -0.53 -1.12 -9.46
CA THR A 206 0.36 -2.04 -8.73
C THR A 206 1.81 -1.88 -9.17
N ILE A 207 2.10 -1.83 -10.47
CA ILE A 207 3.46 -1.61 -10.98
C ILE A 207 4.00 -0.27 -10.48
N VAL A 208 3.21 0.81 -10.62
CA VAL A 208 3.57 2.15 -10.16
C VAL A 208 3.88 2.14 -8.67
N LYS A 209 3.02 1.49 -7.87
CA LYS A 209 3.20 1.41 -6.42
C LYS A 209 4.40 0.58 -6.01
N LEU A 210 4.68 -0.53 -6.69
CA LEU A 210 5.87 -1.35 -6.42
C LEU A 210 7.16 -0.58 -6.75
N THR A 211 7.17 0.16 -7.87
CA THR A 211 8.29 1.05 -8.24
C THR A 211 8.52 2.12 -7.17
N ARG A 212 7.44 2.76 -6.69
CA ARG A 212 7.53 3.73 -5.59
C ARG A 212 8.00 3.10 -4.28
N ALA A 213 7.57 1.88 -3.97
CA ALA A 213 7.99 1.16 -2.77
C ALA A 213 9.49 0.84 -2.77
N LEU A 214 10.12 0.64 -3.93
CA LEU A 214 11.58 0.47 -4.04
C LEU A 214 12.34 1.73 -3.62
N MET A 215 11.73 2.91 -3.70
CA MET A 215 12.34 4.16 -3.25
C MET A 215 12.60 4.19 -1.73
N ILE A 216 12.05 3.25 -0.96
CA ILE A 216 12.39 3.08 0.46
C ILE A 216 13.90 2.87 0.65
N VAL A 217 14.55 2.18 -0.28
CA VAL A 217 15.98 1.86 -0.18
C VAL A 217 16.83 3.13 -0.26
N PRO A 218 16.81 3.94 -1.36
CA PRO A 218 17.63 5.14 -1.46
C PRO A 218 17.24 6.19 -0.41
N VAL A 219 15.96 6.32 -0.04
CA VAL A 219 15.51 7.29 0.96
C VAL A 219 16.01 6.90 2.38
N CYS A 220 15.94 5.63 2.76
CA CYS A 220 16.49 5.15 4.03
C CYS A 220 18.02 5.26 4.08
N LEU A 221 18.70 4.97 2.96
CA LEU A 221 20.15 5.17 2.86
C LEU A 221 20.55 6.64 3.01
N GLY A 222 19.79 7.54 2.38
CA GLY A 222 19.97 8.99 2.55
C GLY A 222 19.76 9.42 4.01
N LEU A 223 18.73 8.89 4.69
CA LEU A 223 18.47 9.17 6.10
C LEU A 223 19.60 8.67 7.02
N ILE A 224 20.10 7.46 6.78
CA ILE A 224 21.27 6.89 7.49
C ILE A 224 22.50 7.79 7.26
N GLY A 225 22.77 8.18 6.01
CA GLY A 225 23.88 9.06 5.65
C GLY A 225 23.78 10.43 6.34
N LEU A 226 22.61 11.03 6.39
CA LEU A 226 22.36 12.29 7.10
C LEU A 226 22.57 12.16 8.62
N LYS A 227 22.13 11.03 9.20
CA LYS A 227 22.36 10.76 10.62
C LYS A 227 23.83 10.56 10.91
N TRP A 228 24.53 9.81 10.06
CA TRP A 228 25.97 9.59 10.20
C TRP A 228 26.79 10.89 10.05
N TYR A 229 26.41 11.76 9.12
CA TYR A 229 27.06 13.08 8.96
C TYR A 229 26.86 13.99 10.18
N ARG A 230 25.66 13.95 10.80
CA ARG A 230 25.33 14.76 11.98
C ARG A 230 25.87 14.20 13.29
N SER A 231 26.00 12.88 13.39
CA SER A 231 26.52 12.17 14.56
C SER A 231 27.90 11.63 14.24
N LYS A 232 28.95 12.22 14.81
CA LYS A 232 30.34 11.71 14.71
C LYS A 232 30.52 10.33 15.38
N GLN A 233 29.46 9.66 15.79
CA GLN A 233 29.50 8.34 16.45
C GLN A 233 29.17 7.20 15.49
N GLN A 234 30.10 6.27 15.44
CA GLN A 234 30.03 4.97 14.76
C GLN A 234 28.87 4.14 15.30
N GLY A 235 27.98 3.68 14.42
CA GLY A 235 26.93 2.73 14.73
C GLY A 235 26.66 1.80 13.53
N ARG A 236 27.18 0.63 13.61
CA ARG A 236 27.11 -0.56 12.77
C ARG A 236 25.66 -0.98 12.46
N ASN A 237 25.18 -0.77 11.22
CA ASN A 237 23.85 -1.24 10.78
C ASN A 237 23.88 -2.12 9.51
N LYS A 238 24.84 -3.09 9.44
CA LYS A 238 24.93 -4.02 8.29
C LYS A 238 23.75 -4.96 8.12
N GLY A 239 22.93 -5.22 9.16
CA GLY A 239 21.76 -6.10 9.09
C GLY A 239 20.45 -5.42 8.68
N MET A 240 20.40 -4.09 8.67
CA MET A 240 19.18 -3.32 8.42
C MET A 240 18.77 -3.31 6.95
N LEU A 241 19.74 -3.32 6.03
CA LEU A 241 19.50 -3.33 4.59
C LEU A 241 18.68 -4.54 4.12
N LYS A 242 18.93 -5.75 4.68
CA LYS A 242 18.14 -6.96 4.34
C LYS A 242 16.67 -6.88 4.74
N LYS A 243 16.31 -6.05 5.74
CA LYS A 243 14.92 -5.87 6.19
C LYS A 243 14.17 -4.79 5.42
N ILE A 244 14.88 -3.92 4.71
CA ILE A 244 14.32 -2.78 3.98
C ILE A 244 13.75 -3.20 2.63
N ILE A 245 14.38 -4.16 1.94
CA ILE A 245 13.94 -4.59 0.61
C ILE A 245 12.72 -5.51 0.73
N PRO A 246 11.56 -5.15 0.14
CA PRO A 246 10.38 -6.00 0.15
C PRO A 246 10.59 -7.22 -0.77
N TRP A 247 10.84 -8.39 -0.19
CA TRP A 247 11.15 -9.63 -0.89
C TRP A 247 10.12 -10.01 -1.99
N PHE A 248 8.84 -9.69 -1.79
CA PHE A 248 7.78 -10.01 -2.74
C PHE A 248 7.88 -9.21 -4.06
N ILE A 249 8.54 -8.03 -4.06
CA ILE A 249 8.80 -7.25 -5.27
C ILE A 249 9.83 -7.98 -6.15
N ILE A 250 10.87 -8.55 -5.53
CA ILE A 250 11.87 -9.34 -6.26
C ILE A 250 11.19 -10.53 -6.93
N TRP A 251 10.34 -11.27 -6.19
CA TRP A 251 9.61 -12.40 -6.74
C TRP A 251 8.57 -12.02 -7.79
N PHE A 252 7.94 -10.84 -7.67
CA PHE A 252 7.07 -10.29 -8.71
C PHE A 252 7.84 -10.07 -10.03
N ILE A 253 9.04 -9.47 -9.96
CA ILE A 253 9.91 -9.27 -11.13
C ILE A 253 10.34 -10.62 -11.70
N VAL A 254 10.76 -11.58 -10.87
CA VAL A 254 11.13 -12.93 -11.31
C VAL A 254 9.96 -13.61 -11.99
N ALA A 255 8.75 -13.56 -11.43
CA ALA A 255 7.54 -14.14 -12.03
C ALA A 255 7.25 -13.52 -13.40
N SER A 256 7.38 -12.19 -13.54
CA SER A 256 7.19 -11.46 -14.79
C SER A 256 8.24 -11.86 -15.85
N ILE A 257 9.50 -12.03 -15.46
CA ILE A 257 10.57 -12.51 -16.34
C ILE A 257 10.25 -13.94 -16.81
N LEU A 258 9.99 -14.87 -15.88
CA LEU A 258 9.71 -16.28 -16.19
C LEU A 258 8.54 -16.44 -17.17
N SER A 259 7.49 -15.63 -17.00
CA SER A 259 6.35 -15.60 -17.91
C SER A 259 6.74 -15.04 -19.29
N SER A 260 7.53 -13.96 -19.32
CA SER A 260 7.93 -13.28 -20.55
C SER A 260 8.85 -14.10 -21.43
N ILE A 261 9.72 -14.94 -20.86
CA ILE A 261 10.61 -15.86 -21.61
C ILE A 261 9.93 -17.18 -21.97
N GLY A 262 8.62 -17.35 -21.63
CA GLY A 262 7.83 -18.52 -22.02
C GLY A 262 8.10 -19.77 -21.19
N LEU A 263 8.78 -19.69 -20.04
CA LEU A 263 9.01 -20.84 -19.15
C LEU A 263 7.73 -21.32 -18.44
N VAL A 264 6.70 -20.47 -18.37
CA VAL A 264 5.41 -20.82 -17.78
C VAL A 264 4.44 -21.23 -18.88
N PRO A 265 3.90 -22.47 -18.85
CA PRO A 265 2.95 -22.92 -19.85
C PRO A 265 1.71 -22.01 -19.89
N LYS A 266 1.26 -21.63 -21.09
CA LYS A 266 0.11 -20.73 -21.28
C LYS A 266 -1.17 -21.25 -20.61
N VAL A 267 -1.32 -22.56 -20.48
CA VAL A 267 -2.45 -23.22 -19.80
C VAL A 267 -2.49 -22.91 -18.30
N VAL A 268 -1.33 -22.66 -17.66
CA VAL A 268 -1.23 -22.42 -16.23
C VAL A 268 -1.51 -20.94 -15.88
N LEU A 269 -1.28 -20.01 -16.80
CA LEU A 269 -1.42 -18.57 -16.56
C LEU A 269 -2.81 -18.15 -16.08
N PRO A 270 -3.94 -18.65 -16.61
CA PRO A 270 -5.28 -18.33 -16.10
C PRO A 270 -5.45 -18.73 -14.64
N TYR A 271 -5.01 -19.93 -14.25
CA TYR A 271 -5.11 -20.41 -12.87
C TYR A 271 -4.28 -19.59 -11.89
N LEU A 272 -3.08 -19.16 -12.28
CA LEU A 272 -2.25 -18.27 -11.45
C LEU A 272 -2.90 -16.91 -11.25
N LYS A 273 -3.59 -16.41 -12.29
CA LYS A 273 -4.33 -15.17 -12.24
C LYS A 273 -5.54 -15.27 -11.30
N ASP A 274 -6.33 -16.34 -11.41
CA ASP A 274 -7.49 -16.57 -10.55
C ASP A 274 -7.04 -16.75 -9.08
N LEU A 275 -5.92 -17.44 -8.87
CA LEU A 275 -5.31 -17.60 -7.55
C LEU A 275 -4.82 -16.25 -6.99
N SER A 276 -4.27 -15.37 -7.84
CA SER A 276 -3.91 -14.00 -7.46
C SER A 276 -5.13 -13.23 -6.97
N HIS A 277 -6.25 -13.26 -7.71
CA HIS A 277 -7.48 -12.57 -7.32
C HIS A 277 -8.10 -13.12 -6.03
N LEU A 278 -8.11 -14.46 -5.86
CA LEU A 278 -8.58 -15.10 -4.64
C LEU A 278 -7.72 -14.68 -3.42
N PHE A 279 -6.39 -14.74 -3.55
CA PHE A 279 -5.49 -14.33 -2.47
C PHE A 279 -5.61 -12.84 -2.15
N MET A 280 -5.86 -12.01 -3.16
CA MET A 280 -6.14 -10.59 -2.98
C MET A 280 -7.42 -10.37 -2.16
N ALA A 281 -8.53 -11.03 -2.53
CA ALA A 281 -9.79 -10.92 -1.81
C ALA A 281 -9.64 -11.39 -0.35
N MET A 282 -9.01 -12.56 -0.12
CA MET A 282 -8.71 -13.06 1.24
C MET A 282 -7.84 -12.08 2.04
N ALA A 283 -6.86 -11.46 1.39
CA ALA A 283 -5.99 -10.48 2.03
C ALA A 283 -6.75 -9.22 2.44
N LEU A 284 -7.64 -8.73 1.58
CA LEU A 284 -8.44 -7.53 1.85
C LEU A 284 -9.45 -7.75 2.98
N VAL A 285 -10.07 -8.93 3.09
CA VAL A 285 -10.85 -9.34 4.27
C VAL A 285 -9.97 -9.28 5.53
N GLY A 286 -8.77 -9.87 5.49
CA GLY A 286 -7.84 -9.85 6.61
C GLY A 286 -7.32 -8.46 6.98
N ILE A 287 -7.24 -7.52 6.02
CA ILE A 287 -6.89 -6.11 6.26
C ILE A 287 -8.05 -5.38 6.88
N GLY A 288 -9.26 -5.53 6.33
CA GLY A 288 -10.48 -4.94 6.87
C GLY A 288 -10.74 -5.34 8.31
N SER A 289 -10.49 -6.62 8.66
CA SER A 289 -10.65 -7.12 10.04
C SER A 289 -9.70 -6.51 11.09
N LYS A 290 -8.76 -5.66 10.70
CA LYS A 290 -7.89 -4.90 11.62
C LYS A 290 -8.33 -3.47 11.84
N VAL A 291 -9.25 -2.99 11.04
CA VAL A 291 -9.76 -1.61 11.13
C VAL A 291 -10.55 -1.46 12.41
N SER A 292 -10.18 -0.50 13.24
CA SER A 292 -10.89 -0.18 14.48
C SER A 292 -11.05 1.33 14.63
N TRP A 293 -12.27 1.77 14.87
CA TRP A 293 -12.58 3.18 15.12
C TRP A 293 -11.86 3.75 16.36
N LYS A 294 -11.56 2.89 17.35
CA LYS A 294 -10.82 3.31 18.56
C LYS A 294 -9.41 3.79 18.22
N GLN A 295 -8.73 3.14 17.28
CA GLN A 295 -7.37 3.53 16.84
C GLN A 295 -7.35 4.89 16.16
N PHE A 296 -8.39 5.24 15.39
CA PHE A 296 -8.48 6.55 14.74
C PHE A 296 -8.69 7.68 15.72
N ARG A 297 -9.54 7.48 16.73
CA ARG A 297 -9.74 8.47 17.80
C ARG A 297 -8.47 8.72 18.63
N ALA A 298 -7.63 7.71 18.80
CA ALA A 298 -6.38 7.81 19.54
C ALA A 298 -5.29 8.61 18.81
N ALA A 299 -5.36 8.73 17.47
CA ALA A 299 -4.34 9.45 16.69
C ALA A 299 -4.25 10.96 16.98
N GLY A 300 -5.35 11.57 17.45
CA GLY A 300 -5.41 13.00 17.73
C GLY A 300 -5.58 13.88 16.48
N ALA A 301 -6.00 15.12 16.67
CA ALA A 301 -6.34 16.03 15.58
C ALA A 301 -5.12 16.50 14.77
N ALA A 302 -4.01 16.84 15.44
CA ALA A 302 -2.85 17.42 14.77
C ALA A 302 -2.15 16.46 13.80
N PRO A 303 -1.84 15.19 14.15
CA PRO A 303 -1.31 14.21 13.19
C PRO A 303 -2.26 13.95 12.02
N LEU A 304 -3.58 13.87 12.27
CA LEU A 304 -4.58 13.68 11.22
C LEU A 304 -4.63 14.87 10.25
N LEU A 305 -4.57 16.11 10.73
CA LEU A 305 -4.53 17.30 9.87
C LEU A 305 -3.27 17.33 9.00
N VAL A 306 -2.10 17.02 9.58
CA VAL A 306 -0.85 16.94 8.80
C VAL A 306 -0.91 15.82 7.77
N GLY A 307 -1.44 14.65 8.14
CA GLY A 307 -1.64 13.54 7.21
C GLY A 307 -2.60 13.91 6.07
N LEU A 308 -3.72 14.59 6.38
CA LEU A 308 -4.70 15.08 5.41
C LEU A 308 -4.05 16.02 4.40
N ILE A 309 -3.35 17.05 4.88
CA ILE A 309 -2.70 18.04 4.03
C ILE A 309 -1.64 17.36 3.14
N ALA A 310 -0.78 16.52 3.72
CA ALA A 310 0.23 15.79 2.97
C ALA A 310 -0.40 14.89 1.90
N TRP A 311 -1.50 14.20 2.22
CA TRP A 311 -2.23 13.35 1.29
C TRP A 311 -2.84 14.15 0.14
N PHE A 312 -3.50 15.29 0.42
CA PHE A 312 -4.03 16.18 -0.62
C PHE A 312 -2.93 16.79 -1.49
N CYS A 313 -1.81 17.19 -0.89
CA CYS A 313 -0.67 17.69 -1.65
C CYS A 313 -0.13 16.64 -2.63
N VAL A 314 -0.03 15.38 -2.20
CA VAL A 314 0.42 14.28 -3.05
C VAL A 314 -0.61 13.96 -4.13
N ALA A 315 -1.89 13.86 -3.78
CA ALA A 315 -2.95 13.57 -4.74
C ALA A 315 -3.07 14.67 -5.81
N GLY A 316 -3.05 15.93 -5.39
CA GLY A 316 -3.11 17.10 -6.30
C GLY A 316 -1.87 17.23 -7.15
N SER A 317 -0.66 17.13 -6.57
CA SER A 317 0.58 17.17 -7.34
C SER A 317 0.71 16.04 -8.35
N SER A 318 0.21 14.85 -8.01
CA SER A 318 0.17 13.73 -8.95
C SER A 318 -0.71 14.03 -10.16
N LEU A 319 -1.90 14.64 -9.96
CA LEU A 319 -2.78 15.03 -11.06
C LEU A 319 -2.15 16.11 -11.93
N ILE A 320 -1.57 17.16 -11.32
CA ILE A 320 -0.91 18.24 -12.05
C ILE A 320 0.25 17.69 -12.90
N LEU A 321 1.07 16.84 -12.32
CA LEU A 321 2.20 16.23 -13.04
C LEU A 321 1.73 15.30 -14.17
N GLN A 322 0.61 14.60 -14.01
CA GLN A 322 0.02 13.83 -15.10
C GLN A 322 -0.39 14.73 -16.28
N MET A 323 -1.03 15.87 -16.00
CA MET A 323 -1.42 16.83 -17.05
C MET A 323 -0.21 17.46 -17.77
N LEU A 324 0.96 17.50 -17.09
CA LEU A 324 2.19 18.08 -17.67
C LEU A 324 2.97 17.05 -18.49
N PHE A 325 2.92 15.77 -18.14
CA PHE A 325 3.78 14.75 -18.75
C PHE A 325 3.04 13.78 -19.66
N TYR A 326 1.71 13.73 -19.59
CA TYR A 326 0.85 12.82 -20.35
C TYR A 326 -0.42 13.50 -20.86
#